data_46f537f52ecc7854c0f3d9389ec4f436
#
_entry.id   46f537f52ecc7854c0f3d9389ec4f436
#
_cell.length_a   1.000
_cell.length_b   1.000
_cell.length_c   1.000
_cell.angle_alpha   90.00
_cell.angle_beta   90.00
_cell.angle_gamma   90.00
#
_symmetry.space_group_name_H-M   'P 1'
#
loop_
_entity.id
_entity.type
_entity.pdbx_description
1 polymer ?
#
loop_
_entity_poly.entity_id
_entity_poly.type
_entity_poly.pdbx_seq_one_letter_code
_entity_poly.pdbx_strand_id
1 'polypeptide(L)' 'MVDMSFITQFTGLTDKWFYKLIKDGSFPKPIKMGRSSRWLQSEVESWLNERIAQSRQ' A
#
# COMPACT_ATOMS: atom_id res chain seq x y z
N MET A 1 -11.49 3.30 4.98
CA MET A 1 -10.22 2.54 5.02
C MET A 1 -10.27 1.35 4.07
N VAL A 2 -9.12 0.94 3.56
CA VAL A 2 -9.02 -0.13 2.58
C VAL A 2 -8.14 -1.26 3.13
N ASP A 3 -8.35 -2.48 2.59
CA ASP A 3 -7.56 -3.64 2.99
C ASP A 3 -6.56 -4.04 1.90
N MET A 4 -5.81 -5.11 2.15
CA MET A 4 -4.80 -5.58 1.20
C MET A 4 -5.42 -6.02 -0.13
N SER A 5 -6.61 -6.60 -0.10
CA SER A 5 -7.31 -6.99 -1.34
C SER A 5 -7.56 -5.78 -2.24
N PHE A 6 -8.00 -4.68 -1.65
CA PHE A 6 -8.19 -3.44 -2.41
C PHE A 6 -6.87 -2.96 -3.01
N ILE A 7 -5.81 -2.97 -2.21
CA ILE A 7 -4.50 -2.48 -2.64
C ILE A 7 -3.95 -3.31 -3.79
N THR A 8 -4.05 -4.63 -3.71
CA THR A 8 -3.55 -5.51 -4.77
C THR A 8 -4.35 -5.38 -6.06
N GLN A 9 -5.67 -5.22 -5.96
CA GLN A 9 -6.51 -4.99 -7.13
C GLN A 9 -6.26 -3.62 -7.74
N PHE A 10 -6.10 -2.61 -6.92
CA PHE A 10 -5.89 -1.24 -7.37
C PHE A 10 -4.57 -1.08 -8.11
N THR A 11 -3.52 -1.74 -7.65
CA THR A 11 -2.18 -1.63 -8.22
C THR A 11 -1.83 -2.74 -9.20
N GLY A 12 -2.53 -3.87 -9.14
CA GLY A 12 -2.20 -5.05 -9.93
C GLY A 12 -0.97 -5.81 -9.45
N LEU A 13 -0.50 -5.51 -8.23
CA LEU A 13 0.68 -6.16 -7.65
C LEU A 13 0.27 -7.18 -6.60
N THR A 14 1.22 -7.99 -6.14
CA THR A 14 0.94 -9.06 -5.18
C THR A 14 1.07 -8.56 -3.74
N ASP A 15 0.38 -9.25 -2.81
CA ASP A 15 0.45 -8.95 -1.39
C ASP A 15 1.85 -9.17 -0.82
N LYS A 16 2.55 -10.19 -1.29
CA LYS A 16 3.93 -10.48 -0.85
C LYS A 16 4.85 -9.29 -1.10
N TRP A 17 4.69 -8.65 -2.25
CA TRP A 17 5.50 -7.50 -2.61
C TRP A 17 5.24 -6.32 -1.67
N PHE A 18 3.96 -6.09 -1.33
CA PHE A 18 3.61 -5.02 -0.40
C PHE A 18 4.12 -5.29 1.01
N TYR A 19 4.04 -6.53 1.49
CA TYR A 19 4.56 -6.85 2.81
C TYR A 19 6.08 -6.63 2.88
N LYS A 20 6.78 -6.92 1.80
CA LYS A 20 8.20 -6.62 1.71
C LYS A 20 8.46 -5.12 1.80
N LEU A 21 7.66 -4.31 1.10
CA LEU A 21 7.77 -2.85 1.15
C LEU A 21 7.49 -2.30 2.54
N ILE A 22 6.51 -2.86 3.23
CA ILE A 22 6.19 -2.46 4.61
C ILE A 22 7.38 -2.74 5.51
N LYS A 23 7.99 -3.90 5.38
CA LYS A 23 9.17 -4.28 6.16
C LYS A 23 10.33 -3.33 5.89
N ASP A 24 10.52 -2.92 4.66
CA ASP A 24 11.60 -2.01 4.27
C ASP A 24 11.30 -0.55 4.60
N GLY A 25 10.06 -0.24 5.00
CA GLY A 25 9.65 1.12 5.30
C GLY A 25 9.27 1.94 4.08
N SER A 26 9.09 1.30 2.93
CA SER A 26 8.77 1.98 1.66
C SER A 26 7.27 2.10 1.38
N PHE A 27 6.42 1.51 2.22
CA PHE A 27 4.97 1.57 2.08
C PHE A 27 4.37 1.96 3.42
N PRO A 28 3.23 2.69 3.44
CA PRO A 28 2.60 3.09 4.70
C PRO A 28 2.27 1.90 5.58
N LYS A 29 2.51 2.03 6.87
CA LYS A 29 2.23 0.97 7.83
C LYS A 29 0.72 0.82 8.00
N PRO A 30 0.22 -0.43 8.18
CA PRO A 30 -1.21 -0.63 8.37
C PRO A 30 -1.66 -0.13 9.73
N ILE A 31 -2.93 0.26 9.78
CA ILE A 31 -3.62 0.55 11.03
C ILE A 31 -4.26 -0.76 11.49
N LYS A 32 -3.91 -1.20 12.70
CA LYS A 32 -4.44 -2.45 13.23
C LYS A 32 -5.85 -2.23 13.78
N MET A 33 -6.80 -3.00 13.23
CA MET A 33 -8.19 -3.00 13.67
C MET A 33 -8.50 -4.40 14.20
N GLY A 34 -8.06 -4.69 15.44
CA GLY A 34 -8.14 -6.03 15.98
C GLY A 34 -7.21 -6.97 15.23
N ARG A 35 -7.78 -7.98 14.56
CA ARG A 35 -6.99 -8.94 13.78
C ARG A 35 -6.78 -8.51 12.34
N SER A 36 -7.42 -7.42 11.93
CA SER A 36 -7.37 -6.95 10.56
C SER A 36 -6.43 -5.78 10.42
N SER A 37 -5.80 -5.68 9.26
CA SER A 37 -4.96 -4.54 8.90
C SER A 37 -5.70 -3.71 7.86
N ARG A 38 -5.69 -2.39 8.04
CA ARG A 38 -6.34 -1.46 7.11
C ARG A 38 -5.41 -0.28 6.85
N TRP A 39 -5.61 0.35 5.72
CA TRP A 39 -4.86 1.55 5.33
C TRP A 39 -5.82 2.66 5.00
N LEU A 40 -5.39 3.90 5.14
CA LEU A 40 -6.15 5.04 4.65
C LEU A 40 -6.02 5.08 3.13
N GLN A 41 -7.15 5.19 2.44
CA GLN A 41 -7.15 5.23 0.98
C GLN A 41 -6.31 6.38 0.45
N SER A 42 -6.39 7.54 1.10
CA SER A 42 -5.60 8.70 0.70
C SER A 42 -4.09 8.44 0.77
N GLU A 43 -3.63 7.69 1.77
CA GLU A 43 -2.22 7.34 1.89
C GLU A 43 -1.79 6.39 0.79
N VAL A 44 -2.62 5.42 0.46
CA VAL A 44 -2.34 4.45 -0.62
C VAL A 44 -2.27 5.19 -1.96
N GLU A 45 -3.20 6.08 -2.21
CA GLU A 45 -3.22 6.86 -3.46
C GLU A 45 -2.01 7.78 -3.56
N SER A 46 -1.64 8.45 -2.47
CA SER A 46 -0.45 9.31 -2.45
C SER A 46 0.82 8.52 -2.72
N TRP A 47 0.93 7.33 -2.09
CA TRP A 47 2.07 6.46 -2.31
C TRP A 47 2.19 6.06 -3.78
N LEU A 48 1.06 5.66 -4.39
CA LEU A 48 1.05 5.26 -5.80
C LEU A 48 1.43 6.41 -6.71
N ASN A 49 0.89 7.60 -6.46
CA ASN A 49 1.22 8.78 -7.25
C ASN A 49 2.70 9.12 -7.18
N GLU A 50 3.31 9.00 -6.00
CA GLU A 50 4.75 9.22 -5.85
C GLU A 50 5.56 8.19 -6.62
N ARG A 51 5.14 6.92 -6.61
CA ARG A 51 5.82 5.87 -7.36
C ARG A 51 5.74 6.11 -8.86
N ILE A 52 4.57 6.54 -9.33
CA ILE A 52 4.39 6.85 -10.74
C ILE A 52 5.30 8.02 -11.14
N ALA A 53 5.34 9.07 -10.33
CA ALA A 53 6.19 10.22 -10.60
C ALA A 53 7.67 9.84 -10.67
N GLN A 54 8.13 8.99 -9.75
CA GLN A 54 9.50 8.49 -9.75
C GLN A 54 9.81 7.66 -10.99
N SER A 55 8.85 6.86 -11.45
CA SER A 55 9.03 6.01 -12.62
C SER A 55 9.14 6.79 -13.92
N ARG A 56 8.60 7.99 -13.95
CA ARG A 56 8.55 8.82 -15.16
C ARG A 56 9.72 9.77 -15.31
N GLN A 57 10.60 9.78 -14.33
CA GLN A 57 11.79 10.63 -14.38
C GLN A 57 12.90 10.03 -15.21
#